data_187095633fe69f0f66b4026a86142545
#
_entry.id   187095633fe69f0f66b4026a86142545
#
_cell.length_a   1.000
_cell.length_b   1.000
_cell.length_c   1.000
_cell.angle_alpha   90.00
_cell.angle_beta   90.00
_cell.angle_gamma   90.00
#
_symmetry.space_group_name_H-M   'P 1'
#
loop_
_entity.id
_entity.type
_entity.pdbx_description
1 polymer ?
#
loop_
_entity_poly.entity_id
_entity_poly.type
_entity_poly.pdbx_seq_one_letter_code
_entity_poly.pdbx_strand_id
1 'polypeptide(L)'
;KKLQLQPRTKPLDDESSASAEEAGASEPSDDDIKRKISNDVKEYLAIRDLSEGVQSIELLPSKHRAAFVDALVTTVLDKKQENVDDACKLLHALAERSLIDESMLVDGFKPQVTILDDTSMDAPSAYGFMAQLLVKSTLSREKIEALADGMEGEGLKPPKDRLLAKVDDVDGAA
;
A
#
# COMPACT_ATOMS: atom_id res chain seq x y z
N LYS A 1 -10.51 59.53 -18.73
CA LYS A 1 -11.08 59.12 -17.42
C LYS A 1 -10.01 58.36 -16.66
N LYS A 2 -9.48 58.97 -15.57
CA LYS A 2 -8.48 58.33 -14.71
C LYS A 2 -9.23 57.45 -13.69
N LEU A 3 -8.84 56.16 -13.59
CA LEU A 3 -9.28 55.29 -12.52
C LEU A 3 -8.55 55.66 -11.22
N GLN A 4 -9.29 56.03 -10.20
CA GLN A 4 -8.81 56.20 -8.83
C GLN A 4 -9.01 54.85 -8.08
N LEU A 5 -7.88 54.21 -7.74
CA LEU A 5 -7.86 53.07 -6.84
C LEU A 5 -7.81 53.57 -5.40
N GLN A 6 -8.79 53.17 -4.58
CA GLN A 6 -8.79 53.45 -3.15
C GLN A 6 -7.84 52.54 -2.41
N PRO A 7 -7.08 53.01 -1.42
CA PRO A 7 -6.22 52.17 -0.61
C PRO A 7 -7.06 51.30 0.38
N ARG A 8 -6.68 50.02 0.52
CA ARG A 8 -7.24 49.11 1.51
C ARG A 8 -6.80 49.57 2.90
N THR A 9 -7.73 50.04 3.69
CA THR A 9 -7.55 50.23 5.13
C THR A 9 -8.06 48.99 5.87
N LYS A 10 -7.14 48.07 6.27
CA LYS A 10 -7.27 47.21 7.41
C LYS A 10 -5.99 47.33 8.22
N PRO A 11 -6.06 47.64 9.51
CA PRO A 11 -4.90 47.63 10.39
C PRO A 11 -4.42 46.20 10.60
N LEU A 12 -3.10 46.00 10.54
CA LEU A 12 -2.45 44.87 11.20
C LEU A 12 -2.48 45.21 12.70
N ASP A 13 -3.25 44.49 13.45
CA ASP A 13 -3.03 44.42 14.88
C ASP A 13 -1.93 43.39 15.13
N ASP A 14 -0.79 43.99 15.47
CA ASP A 14 0.35 43.33 16.06
C ASP A 14 0.03 43.18 17.55
N GLU A 15 -0.24 41.96 18.00
CA GLU A 15 -0.10 41.58 19.42
C GLU A 15 0.57 40.24 19.55
N SER A 16 1.88 40.37 19.79
CA SER A 16 2.70 39.46 20.50
C SER A 16 1.99 38.97 21.78
N SER A 17 1.66 37.72 21.88
CA SER A 17 1.68 37.02 23.17
C SER A 17 2.08 35.57 22.94
N ALA A 18 3.30 35.32 23.40
CA ALA A 18 3.77 33.97 23.67
C ALA A 18 2.84 33.31 24.70
N SER A 19 2.12 32.31 24.26
CA SER A 19 1.63 31.27 25.12
C SER A 19 1.97 29.96 24.45
N ALA A 20 2.96 29.29 25.04
CA ALA A 20 3.22 27.88 24.84
C ALA A 20 1.97 27.13 25.32
N GLU A 21 1.04 26.87 24.43
CA GLU A 21 0.06 25.81 24.63
C GLU A 21 0.64 24.56 24.00
N GLU A 22 0.96 23.62 24.86
CA GLU A 22 1.13 22.22 24.52
C GLU A 22 -0.12 21.78 23.75
N ALA A 23 -0.06 21.85 22.43
CA ALA A 23 -1.02 21.17 21.58
C ALA A 23 -0.81 19.67 21.87
N GLY A 24 -1.67 19.11 22.71
CA GLY A 24 -1.81 17.68 22.85
C GLY A 24 -1.94 17.12 21.44
N ALA A 25 -0.95 16.32 21.02
CA ALA A 25 -0.96 15.64 19.76
C ALA A 25 -2.15 14.67 19.81
N SER A 26 -3.30 15.11 19.31
CA SER A 26 -4.40 14.19 19.03
C SER A 26 -3.84 13.16 18.04
N GLU A 27 -3.95 11.88 18.38
CA GLU A 27 -3.55 10.83 17.44
C GLU A 27 -4.21 11.13 16.09
N PRO A 28 -3.46 11.02 14.98
CA PRO A 28 -4.01 11.30 13.66
C PRO A 28 -5.23 10.41 13.42
N SER A 29 -6.27 10.96 12.83
CA SER A 29 -7.48 10.20 12.53
C SER A 29 -7.17 9.05 11.57
N ASP A 30 -7.97 7.98 11.60
CA ASP A 30 -7.80 6.84 10.68
C ASP A 30 -7.84 7.29 9.21
N ASP A 31 -8.61 8.33 8.89
CA ASP A 31 -8.68 8.89 7.54
C ASP A 31 -7.40 9.63 7.15
N ASP A 32 -6.77 10.34 8.08
CA ASP A 32 -5.48 10.99 7.86
C ASP A 32 -4.37 9.95 7.64
N ILE A 33 -4.41 8.85 8.39
CA ILE A 33 -3.48 7.75 8.22
C ILE A 33 -3.67 7.06 6.87
N LYS A 34 -4.90 6.81 6.44
CA LYS A 34 -5.17 6.23 5.11
C LYS A 34 -4.66 7.13 3.98
N ARG A 35 -4.86 8.45 4.11
CA ARG A 35 -4.32 9.42 3.14
C ARG A 35 -2.80 9.39 3.13
N LYS A 36 -2.17 9.37 4.31
CA LYS A 36 -0.72 9.26 4.41
C LYS A 36 -0.22 8.00 3.72
N ILE A 37 -0.78 6.84 4.03
CA ILE A 37 -0.44 5.55 3.40
C ILE A 37 -0.56 5.63 1.87
N SER A 38 -1.67 6.16 1.36
CA SER A 38 -1.87 6.31 -0.10
C SER A 38 -0.82 7.21 -0.75
N ASN A 39 -0.39 8.27 -0.05
CA ASN A 39 0.65 9.18 -0.53
C ASN A 39 2.02 8.51 -0.48
N ASP A 40 2.37 7.85 0.63
CA ASP A 40 3.64 7.15 0.81
C ASP A 40 3.83 6.06 -0.27
N VAL A 41 2.77 5.29 -0.59
CA VAL A 41 2.79 4.29 -1.68
C VAL A 41 3.05 4.94 -3.04
N LYS A 42 2.34 6.03 -3.35
CA LYS A 42 2.51 6.73 -4.63
C LYS A 42 3.90 7.35 -4.76
N GLU A 43 4.40 7.94 -3.68
CA GLU A 43 5.73 8.54 -3.61
C GLU A 43 6.81 7.48 -3.82
N TYR A 44 6.73 6.37 -3.09
CA TYR A 44 7.65 5.25 -3.27
C TYR A 44 7.69 4.74 -4.72
N LEU A 45 6.52 4.49 -5.33
CA LEU A 45 6.44 3.99 -6.72
C LEU A 45 6.90 5.02 -7.76
N ALA A 46 6.90 6.32 -7.43
CA ALA A 46 7.39 7.38 -8.29
C ALA A 46 8.91 7.57 -8.18
N ILE A 47 9.44 7.57 -6.96
CA ILE A 47 10.86 7.81 -6.65
C ILE A 47 11.67 6.53 -6.79
N ARG A 48 11.08 5.38 -6.39
CA ARG A 48 11.70 4.03 -6.39
C ARG A 48 12.92 3.93 -5.46
N ASP A 49 12.99 4.77 -4.43
CA ASP A 49 14.02 4.68 -3.40
C ASP A 49 13.56 3.74 -2.27
N LEU A 50 14.22 2.59 -2.19
CA LEU A 50 13.90 1.56 -1.19
C LEU A 50 14.13 2.06 0.24
N SER A 51 15.12 2.92 0.47
CA SER A 51 15.43 3.45 1.80
C SER A 51 14.33 4.37 2.29
N GLU A 52 13.81 5.24 1.43
CA GLU A 52 12.68 6.12 1.73
C GLU A 52 11.40 5.32 1.98
N GLY A 53 11.13 4.31 1.14
CA GLY A 53 9.99 3.41 1.32
C GLY A 53 10.01 2.69 2.66
N VAL A 54 11.15 2.17 3.07
CA VAL A 54 11.32 1.52 4.37
C VAL A 54 11.14 2.53 5.53
N GLN A 55 11.74 3.71 5.44
CA GLN A 55 11.64 4.75 6.46
C GLN A 55 10.19 5.21 6.68
N SER A 56 9.40 5.33 5.62
CA SER A 56 7.98 5.68 5.72
C SER A 56 7.22 4.66 6.59
N ILE A 57 7.56 3.38 6.48
CA ILE A 57 6.93 2.31 7.26
C ILE A 57 7.45 2.23 8.69
N GLU A 58 8.71 2.54 8.92
CA GLU A 58 9.27 2.64 10.28
C GLU A 58 8.50 3.67 11.12
N LEU A 59 8.13 4.80 10.49
CA LEU A 59 7.37 5.87 11.12
C LEU A 59 5.86 5.55 11.25
N LEU A 60 5.37 4.53 10.57
CA LEU A 60 3.97 4.12 10.62
C LEU A 60 3.72 3.21 11.83
N PRO A 61 2.71 3.51 12.68
CA PRO A 61 2.34 2.62 13.78
C PRO A 61 2.04 1.20 13.29
N SER A 62 2.49 0.18 14.02
CA SER A 62 2.39 -1.23 13.58
C SER A 62 0.96 -1.67 13.23
N LYS A 63 -0.05 -1.15 13.94
CA LYS A 63 -1.47 -1.41 13.67
C LYS A 63 -1.94 -1.03 12.25
N HIS A 64 -1.19 -0.15 11.56
CA HIS A 64 -1.55 0.34 10.22
C HIS A 64 -0.68 -0.26 9.10
N ARG A 65 0.30 -1.10 9.44
CA ARG A 65 1.23 -1.67 8.44
C ARG A 65 0.55 -2.67 7.50
N ALA A 66 -0.45 -3.42 7.98
CA ALA A 66 -1.28 -4.26 7.11
C ALA A 66 -2.06 -3.42 6.08
N ALA A 67 -2.59 -2.25 6.49
CA ALA A 67 -3.26 -1.34 5.56
C ALA A 67 -2.32 -0.74 4.51
N PHE A 68 -1.02 -0.57 4.85
CA PHE A 68 -0.02 -0.19 3.85
C PHE A 68 0.21 -1.31 2.82
N VAL A 69 0.28 -2.56 3.24
CA VAL A 69 0.40 -3.71 2.32
C VAL A 69 -0.80 -3.75 1.37
N ASP A 70 -2.02 -3.63 1.89
CA ASP A 70 -3.25 -3.58 1.06
C ASP A 70 -3.20 -2.43 0.05
N ALA A 71 -2.84 -1.21 0.47
CA ALA A 71 -2.75 -0.05 -0.43
C ALA A 71 -1.67 -0.24 -1.51
N LEU A 72 -0.51 -0.82 -1.17
CA LEU A 72 0.56 -1.12 -2.12
C LEU A 72 0.11 -2.15 -3.15
N VAL A 73 -0.47 -3.27 -2.71
CA VAL A 73 -0.99 -4.34 -3.57
C VAL A 73 -2.07 -3.79 -4.49
N THR A 74 -3.07 -3.11 -3.95
CA THR A 74 -4.14 -2.46 -4.73
C THR A 74 -3.57 -1.56 -5.83
N THR A 75 -2.56 -0.77 -5.49
CA THR A 75 -1.98 0.20 -6.43
C THR A 75 -1.21 -0.47 -7.56
N VAL A 76 -0.53 -1.60 -7.33
CA VAL A 76 0.36 -2.19 -8.35
C VAL A 76 -0.30 -3.22 -9.25
N LEU A 77 -1.47 -3.78 -8.88
CA LEU A 77 -2.14 -4.80 -9.68
C LEU A 77 -2.57 -4.32 -11.07
N ASP A 78 -2.82 -3.02 -11.25
CA ASP A 78 -3.19 -2.39 -12.53
C ASP A 78 -2.01 -1.67 -13.21
N LYS A 79 -0.81 -1.75 -12.63
CA LYS A 79 0.39 -1.07 -13.14
C LYS A 79 1.23 -1.97 -14.05
N LYS A 80 2.44 -1.50 -14.36
CA LYS A 80 3.42 -2.23 -15.15
C LYS A 80 4.25 -3.16 -14.26
N GLN A 81 4.88 -4.17 -14.87
CA GLN A 81 5.77 -5.12 -14.21
C GLN A 81 6.82 -4.43 -13.31
N GLU A 82 7.40 -3.31 -13.75
CA GLU A 82 8.40 -2.56 -12.99
C GLU A 82 7.89 -2.12 -11.60
N ASN A 83 6.61 -1.73 -11.50
CA ASN A 83 6.02 -1.34 -10.22
C ASN A 83 5.80 -2.54 -9.30
N VAL A 84 5.48 -3.71 -9.88
CA VAL A 84 5.36 -4.97 -9.14
C VAL A 84 6.72 -5.40 -8.61
N ASP A 85 7.77 -5.30 -9.43
CA ASP A 85 9.14 -5.63 -9.02
C ASP A 85 9.61 -4.74 -7.86
N ASP A 86 9.31 -3.43 -7.91
CA ASP A 86 9.65 -2.51 -6.83
C ASP A 86 8.83 -2.78 -5.57
N ALA A 87 7.54 -3.10 -5.69
CA ALA A 87 6.71 -3.53 -4.56
C ALA A 87 7.24 -4.83 -3.92
N CYS A 88 7.66 -5.81 -4.72
CA CYS A 88 8.28 -7.04 -4.22
C CYS A 88 9.56 -6.76 -3.43
N LYS A 89 10.43 -5.86 -3.94
CA LYS A 89 11.66 -5.45 -3.23
C LYS A 89 11.33 -4.80 -1.88
N LEU A 90 10.34 -3.92 -1.86
CA LEU A 90 9.93 -3.25 -0.63
C LEU A 90 9.37 -4.24 0.39
N LEU A 91 8.42 -5.09 0.01
CA LEU A 91 7.83 -6.09 0.90
C LEU A 91 8.90 -7.03 1.48
N HIS A 92 9.83 -7.49 0.64
CA HIS A 92 10.95 -8.33 1.08
C HIS A 92 11.83 -7.61 2.10
N ALA A 93 12.24 -6.36 1.81
CA ALA A 93 13.08 -5.57 2.73
C ALA A 93 12.37 -5.26 4.07
N LEU A 94 11.05 -5.05 4.04
CA LEU A 94 10.26 -4.83 5.25
C LEU A 94 10.15 -6.10 6.11
N ALA A 95 10.01 -7.27 5.48
CA ALA A 95 10.00 -8.56 6.15
C ALA A 95 11.36 -8.89 6.77
N GLU A 96 12.48 -8.71 6.03
CA GLU A 96 13.84 -8.91 6.53
C GLU A 96 14.15 -8.03 7.76
N ARG A 97 13.64 -6.81 7.79
CA ARG A 97 13.80 -5.88 8.92
C ARG A 97 12.81 -6.11 10.07
N SER A 98 11.94 -7.12 9.94
CA SER A 98 10.88 -7.41 10.92
C SER A 98 9.93 -6.22 11.15
N LEU A 99 9.80 -5.35 10.17
CA LEU A 99 8.84 -4.25 10.18
C LEU A 99 7.43 -4.72 9.86
N ILE A 100 7.31 -5.78 9.06
CA ILE A 100 6.07 -6.47 8.74
C ILE A 100 6.26 -7.95 9.06
N ASP A 101 5.33 -8.52 9.82
CA ASP A 101 5.27 -9.94 10.09
C ASP A 101 4.30 -10.68 9.14
N GLU A 102 4.32 -12.01 9.21
CA GLU A 102 3.48 -12.86 8.34
C GLU A 102 1.98 -12.59 8.53
N SER A 103 1.54 -12.24 9.75
CA SER A 103 0.14 -11.91 10.02
C SER A 103 -0.28 -10.61 9.34
N MET A 104 0.58 -9.58 9.42
CA MET A 104 0.35 -8.30 8.74
C MET A 104 0.32 -8.45 7.21
N LEU A 105 1.17 -9.33 6.67
CA LEU A 105 1.14 -9.65 5.24
C LEU A 105 -0.17 -10.33 4.85
N VAL A 106 -0.60 -11.36 5.61
CA VAL A 106 -1.87 -12.06 5.36
C VAL A 106 -3.04 -11.09 5.41
N ASP A 107 -3.12 -10.24 6.45
CA ASP A 107 -4.20 -9.27 6.59
C ASP A 107 -4.20 -8.22 5.47
N GLY A 108 -3.03 -7.81 5.01
CA GLY A 108 -2.87 -6.85 3.92
C GLY A 108 -3.17 -7.41 2.53
N PHE A 109 -2.84 -8.68 2.27
CA PHE A 109 -3.15 -9.33 1.00
C PHE A 109 -4.60 -9.77 0.86
N LYS A 110 -5.22 -10.15 1.98
CA LYS A 110 -6.55 -10.77 2.01
C LYS A 110 -7.62 -10.01 1.22
N PRO A 111 -7.80 -8.67 1.34
CA PRO A 111 -8.83 -7.96 0.60
C PRO A 111 -8.68 -8.12 -0.92
N GLN A 112 -7.45 -7.99 -1.43
CA GLN A 112 -7.17 -8.02 -2.86
C GLN A 112 -7.17 -9.45 -3.41
N VAL A 113 -6.75 -10.44 -2.64
CA VAL A 113 -6.86 -11.86 -3.03
C VAL A 113 -8.32 -12.28 -3.14
N THR A 114 -9.17 -11.84 -2.20
CA THR A 114 -10.61 -12.19 -2.22
C THR A 114 -11.29 -11.76 -3.52
N ILE A 115 -11.02 -10.55 -4.01
CA ILE A 115 -11.64 -9.97 -5.23
C ILE A 115 -10.78 -10.11 -6.47
N LEU A 116 -9.73 -10.92 -6.45
CA LEU A 116 -8.74 -11.00 -7.54
C LEU A 116 -9.37 -11.42 -8.88
N ASP A 117 -10.39 -12.27 -8.86
CA ASP A 117 -11.06 -12.72 -10.07
C ASP A 117 -11.74 -11.55 -10.77
N ASP A 118 -12.47 -10.71 -10.04
CA ASP A 118 -13.08 -9.49 -10.56
C ASP A 118 -12.00 -8.52 -11.07
N THR A 119 -10.94 -8.30 -10.28
CA THR A 119 -9.82 -7.44 -10.68
C THR A 119 -9.17 -7.91 -11.98
N SER A 120 -9.10 -9.23 -12.22
CA SER A 120 -8.50 -9.80 -13.43
C SER A 120 -9.28 -9.52 -14.72
N MET A 121 -10.54 -9.11 -14.62
CA MET A 121 -11.36 -8.74 -15.78
C MET A 121 -10.85 -7.42 -16.40
N ASP A 122 -10.45 -6.46 -15.56
CA ASP A 122 -9.90 -5.17 -15.99
C ASP A 122 -8.39 -5.21 -16.15
N ALA A 123 -7.70 -6.02 -15.33
CA ALA A 123 -6.26 -6.18 -15.34
C ALA A 123 -5.86 -7.65 -15.57
N PRO A 124 -5.71 -8.10 -16.82
CA PRO A 124 -5.43 -9.51 -17.14
C PRO A 124 -4.15 -10.08 -16.51
N SER A 125 -3.19 -9.21 -16.17
CA SER A 125 -1.95 -9.58 -15.49
C SER A 125 -2.08 -9.77 -13.97
N ALA A 126 -3.23 -9.42 -13.37
CA ALA A 126 -3.40 -9.37 -11.92
C ALA A 126 -3.06 -10.69 -11.22
N TYR A 127 -3.45 -11.84 -11.76
CA TYR A 127 -3.08 -13.14 -11.20
C TYR A 127 -1.56 -13.37 -11.16
N GLY A 128 -0.85 -13.03 -12.24
CA GLY A 128 0.61 -13.14 -12.30
C GLY A 128 1.31 -12.17 -11.36
N PHE A 129 0.80 -10.96 -11.24
CA PHE A 129 1.34 -9.95 -10.33
C PHE A 129 1.09 -10.31 -8.87
N MET A 130 -0.13 -10.78 -8.53
CA MET A 130 -0.44 -11.27 -7.19
C MET A 130 0.47 -12.43 -6.80
N ALA A 131 0.67 -13.41 -7.68
CA ALA A 131 1.55 -14.54 -7.43
C ALA A 131 3.00 -14.08 -7.13
N GLN A 132 3.55 -13.14 -7.91
CA GLN A 132 4.86 -12.57 -7.67
C GLN A 132 4.95 -11.86 -6.30
N LEU A 133 3.96 -11.05 -5.96
CA LEU A 133 3.90 -10.35 -4.67
C LEU A 133 3.85 -11.33 -3.51
N LEU A 134 3.01 -12.36 -3.58
CA LEU A 134 2.89 -13.39 -2.53
C LEU A 134 4.18 -14.18 -2.32
N VAL A 135 4.79 -14.69 -3.39
CA VAL A 135 6.03 -15.49 -3.31
C VAL A 135 7.19 -14.65 -2.80
N LYS A 136 7.34 -13.42 -3.32
CA LYS A 136 8.48 -12.56 -2.97
C LYS A 136 8.33 -11.80 -1.65
N SER A 137 7.14 -11.81 -1.04
CA SER A 137 6.90 -11.21 0.29
C SER A 137 7.33 -12.10 1.45
N THR A 138 7.93 -13.26 1.20
CA THR A 138 8.35 -14.25 2.22
C THR A 138 7.20 -14.96 2.96
N LEU A 139 5.98 -14.92 2.42
CA LEU A 139 4.87 -15.69 2.95
C LEU A 139 5.10 -17.19 2.75
N SER A 140 4.80 -17.97 3.79
CA SER A 140 4.82 -19.41 3.69
C SER A 140 3.76 -19.94 2.72
N ARG A 141 4.07 -21.06 2.05
CA ARG A 141 3.14 -21.70 1.10
C ARG A 141 1.77 -21.98 1.74
N GLU A 142 1.76 -22.43 2.98
CA GLU A 142 0.54 -22.69 3.74
C GLU A 142 -0.35 -21.44 3.86
N LYS A 143 0.25 -20.29 4.10
CA LYS A 143 -0.49 -19.02 4.19
C LYS A 143 -1.02 -18.55 2.84
N ILE A 144 -0.25 -18.76 1.77
CA ILE A 144 -0.70 -18.47 0.40
C ILE A 144 -1.92 -19.34 0.04
N GLU A 145 -1.89 -20.64 0.38
CA GLU A 145 -3.02 -21.55 0.15
C GLU A 145 -4.25 -21.14 0.96
N ALA A 146 -4.05 -20.77 2.23
CA ALA A 146 -5.13 -20.29 3.10
C ALA A 146 -5.77 -18.96 2.59
N LEU A 147 -4.96 -18.07 2.04
CA LEU A 147 -5.48 -16.86 1.37
C LEU A 147 -6.28 -17.23 0.12
N ALA A 148 -5.78 -18.15 -0.69
CA ALA A 148 -6.46 -18.60 -1.91
C ALA A 148 -7.78 -19.32 -1.63
N ASP A 149 -7.93 -19.98 -0.47
CA ASP A 149 -9.19 -20.58 -0.04
C ASP A 149 -10.31 -19.55 0.20
N GLY A 150 -9.96 -18.32 0.48
CA GLY A 150 -10.88 -17.20 0.68
C GLY A 150 -11.27 -16.45 -0.59
N MET A 151 -10.83 -16.90 -1.76
CA MET A 151 -11.14 -16.22 -3.03
C MET A 151 -12.60 -16.40 -3.42
N GLU A 152 -13.18 -15.31 -3.92
CA GLU A 152 -14.51 -15.29 -4.52
C GLU A 152 -14.39 -15.28 -6.05
N GLY A 153 -15.35 -15.88 -6.74
CA GLY A 153 -15.44 -15.90 -8.20
C GLY A 153 -16.03 -17.19 -8.73
N GLU A 154 -16.53 -17.11 -9.95
CA GLU A 154 -17.17 -18.22 -10.66
C GLU A 154 -16.43 -18.49 -11.98
N GLY A 155 -16.30 -19.76 -12.37
CA GLY A 155 -15.68 -20.12 -13.65
C GLY A 155 -15.39 -21.60 -13.82
N LEU A 156 -14.95 -21.99 -15.02
CA LEU A 156 -14.55 -23.36 -15.36
C LEU A 156 -13.33 -23.83 -14.55
N LYS A 157 -12.44 -22.90 -14.18
CA LYS A 157 -11.36 -23.13 -13.21
C LYS A 157 -11.62 -22.24 -11.99
N PRO A 158 -11.65 -22.82 -10.79
CA PRO A 158 -11.75 -22.03 -9.56
C PRO A 158 -10.65 -20.95 -9.49
N PRO A 159 -10.97 -19.75 -9.00
CA PRO A 159 -9.99 -18.67 -8.83
C PRO A 159 -8.75 -19.11 -8.05
N LYS A 160 -8.96 -19.89 -6.99
CA LYS A 160 -7.89 -20.52 -6.21
C LYS A 160 -6.89 -21.29 -7.08
N ASP A 161 -7.38 -22.18 -7.94
CA ASP A 161 -6.51 -23.03 -8.78
C ASP A 161 -5.73 -22.19 -9.82
N ARG A 162 -6.34 -21.09 -10.29
CA ARG A 162 -5.70 -20.15 -11.18
C ARG A 162 -4.54 -19.41 -10.47
N LEU A 163 -4.77 -18.95 -9.23
CA LEU A 163 -3.74 -18.27 -8.45
C LEU A 163 -2.61 -19.22 -8.09
N LEU A 164 -2.91 -20.40 -7.56
CA LEU A 164 -1.90 -21.37 -7.14
C LEU A 164 -1.02 -21.86 -8.31
N ALA A 165 -1.62 -22.05 -9.51
CA ALA A 165 -0.84 -22.36 -10.70
C ALA A 165 0.15 -21.24 -11.05
N LYS A 166 -0.22 -19.95 -10.87
CA LYS A 166 0.69 -18.82 -11.06
C LYS A 166 1.76 -18.72 -9.98
N VAL A 167 1.43 -19.08 -8.75
CA VAL A 167 2.41 -19.18 -7.65
C VAL A 167 3.45 -20.26 -7.96
N ASP A 168 3.02 -21.43 -8.46
CA ASP A 168 3.93 -22.53 -8.85
C ASP A 168 4.83 -22.12 -10.03
N ASP A 169 4.30 -21.35 -11.01
CA ASP A 169 5.08 -20.82 -12.13
C ASP A 169 6.21 -19.88 -11.63
N VAL A 170 5.93 -19.05 -10.61
CA VAL A 170 6.90 -18.09 -10.04
C VAL A 170 7.92 -18.79 -9.15
N ASP A 171 7.49 -19.72 -8.31
CA ASP A 171 8.35 -20.49 -7.40
C ASP A 171 9.33 -21.38 -8.16
N GLY A 172 8.87 -21.99 -9.26
CA GLY A 172 9.70 -22.83 -10.13
C GLY A 172 10.70 -22.06 -11.01
N ALA A 173 10.55 -20.72 -11.11
CA ALA A 173 11.43 -19.85 -11.88
C ALA A 173 12.51 -19.15 -11.03
N ALA A 174 12.46 -19.30 -9.70
CA ALA A 174 13.39 -18.71 -8.74
C ALA A 174 14.56 -19.65 -8.42
#